data_ec93395923276ee4bce55b01f6f12619
#
_entry.id   ec93395923276ee4bce55b01f6f12619
#
_cell.length_a   1.000
_cell.length_b   1.000
_cell.length_c   1.000
_cell.angle_alpha   90.00
_cell.angle_beta   90.00
_cell.angle_gamma   90.00
#
_symmetry.space_group_name_H-M   'P 1'
#
loop_
_entity.id
_entity.type
_entity.pdbx_description
1 polymer ?
#
loop_
_entity_poly.entity_id
_entity_poly.type
_entity_poly.pdbx_seq_one_letter_code
_entity_poly.pdbx_strand_id
1 'polypeptide(L)'
;DVQMPGMNGFELAEIMRSTEKTRNIPIVFVTAAGKESNYAFKGYETGAVDFLYKPLDTEAVRSKVNVFVELHLQRNETRRQVQALEISREEQEVLVQELQAAEAELKVAVRMRDDFMSMVAHELRTPLNTLFLDAQLRKMQLDLGNTAMFDAAYLQKMVARDKLQVQNMVRLIDDMLDVTRLRNNRLSIRPSDVNLPVLLERVVGNLANQAASAGCAITLHATQPVIGFWDEFRIEQVLINLLTNALRYGKGQPVDVRMTPLPDGVRIDVRDGGCGISVADQKRIFGQFERATSREGDHTGGLGLGLYITRQLVHAHGGSIEVASQPDHGSVFTVLLPLRPPVEPALAAD
;
A
#
# COMPACT_ATOMS: atom_id res chain seq x y z
N ASP A 1 -2.96 74.25 2.38
CA ASP A 1 -2.29 75.50 2.08
C ASP A 1 -0.79 75.35 2.27
N VAL A 2 0.02 76.05 1.45
CA VAL A 2 1.47 76.05 1.57
C VAL A 2 1.90 76.97 2.71
N GLN A 3 1.29 78.14 2.80
CA GLN A 3 1.60 79.15 3.85
C GLN A 3 0.54 79.09 4.97
N MET A 4 0.96 78.65 6.14
CA MET A 4 0.12 78.58 7.33
C MET A 4 0.89 79.04 8.55
N PRO A 5 0.22 79.70 9.55
CA PRO A 5 0.86 80.12 10.80
C PRO A 5 1.39 78.93 11.59
N GLY A 6 2.64 78.99 12.06
CA GLY A 6 3.23 78.01 12.94
C GLY A 6 3.93 76.84 12.20
N MET A 7 3.25 76.11 11.32
CA MET A 7 3.82 74.99 10.52
C MET A 7 3.41 75.21 9.05
N ASN A 8 4.36 75.13 8.13
CA ASN A 8 4.03 75.26 6.70
C ASN A 8 3.57 73.97 6.09
N GLY A 9 2.91 74.05 4.94
CA GLY A 9 2.35 72.85 4.29
C GLY A 9 3.35 71.81 3.87
N PHE A 10 4.60 72.20 3.58
CA PHE A 10 5.66 71.26 3.23
C PHE A 10 6.11 70.46 4.45
N GLU A 11 6.31 71.10 5.61
CA GLU A 11 6.63 70.43 6.87
C GLU A 11 5.56 69.43 7.25
N LEU A 12 4.26 69.78 7.08
CA LEU A 12 3.14 68.85 7.30
C LEU A 12 3.20 67.67 6.33
N ALA A 13 3.52 67.90 5.09
CA ALA A 13 3.65 66.83 4.10
C ALA A 13 4.78 65.84 4.41
N GLU A 14 5.94 66.36 4.90
CA GLU A 14 7.05 65.51 5.37
C GLU A 14 6.65 64.67 6.56
N ILE A 15 5.92 65.18 7.53
CA ILE A 15 5.42 64.45 8.66
C ILE A 15 4.40 63.34 8.20
N MET A 16 3.53 63.68 7.28
CA MET A 16 2.58 62.73 6.71
C MET A 16 3.28 61.62 5.94
N ARG A 17 4.36 61.90 5.22
CA ARG A 17 5.13 60.90 4.48
C ARG A 17 5.99 60.00 5.36
N SER A 18 6.47 60.53 6.51
CA SER A 18 7.20 59.75 7.47
C SER A 18 6.33 58.81 8.32
N THR A 19 5.02 59.05 8.34
CA THR A 19 4.08 58.27 9.14
C THR A 19 3.41 57.15 8.30
N GLU A 20 3.50 55.91 8.74
CA GLU A 20 3.00 54.72 8.00
C GLU A 20 1.56 54.83 7.58
N LYS A 21 0.67 55.34 8.43
CA LYS A 21 -0.77 55.48 8.15
C LYS A 21 -1.10 56.53 7.12
N THR A 22 -0.26 57.56 6.95
CA THR A 22 -0.60 58.71 6.10
C THR A 22 0.34 58.86 4.90
N ARG A 23 1.44 58.12 4.81
CA ARG A 23 2.44 58.23 3.73
C ARG A 23 1.88 58.04 2.32
N ASN A 24 0.76 57.28 2.18
CA ASN A 24 0.15 56.97 0.89
C ASN A 24 -1.05 57.89 0.54
N ILE A 25 -1.40 58.82 1.44
CA ILE A 25 -2.51 59.76 1.16
C ILE A 25 -2.05 60.78 0.12
N PRO A 26 -2.79 60.95 -0.99
CA PRO A 26 -2.48 61.98 -1.97
C PRO A 26 -2.54 63.37 -1.34
N ILE A 27 -1.49 64.16 -1.53
CA ILE A 27 -1.40 65.57 -1.03
C ILE A 27 -1.45 66.49 -2.20
N VAL A 28 -2.39 67.42 -2.15
CA VAL A 28 -2.53 68.51 -3.14
C VAL A 28 -2.31 69.81 -2.41
N PHE A 29 -1.30 70.57 -2.81
CA PHE A 29 -1.04 71.87 -2.22
C PHE A 29 -1.91 72.94 -2.86
N VAL A 30 -2.35 73.89 -2.03
CA VAL A 30 -3.04 75.07 -2.45
C VAL A 30 -2.15 76.31 -2.19
N THR A 31 -1.91 77.15 -3.20
CA THR A 31 -1.03 78.29 -3.08
C THR A 31 -1.56 79.54 -3.82
N ALA A 32 -1.12 80.76 -3.45
CA ALA A 32 -1.51 82.01 -4.17
C ALA A 32 -0.77 82.05 -5.51
N ALA A 33 -1.50 82.49 -6.55
CA ALA A 33 -0.91 82.71 -7.91
C ALA A 33 0.07 83.84 -7.87
N GLY A 34 1.33 83.65 -8.28
CA GLY A 34 2.23 84.70 -8.64
C GLY A 34 3.56 84.85 -7.95
N LYS A 35 4.03 83.94 -7.13
CA LYS A 35 5.42 84.01 -6.61
C LYS A 35 6.08 82.63 -6.61
N GLU A 36 7.09 82.57 -7.52
CA GLU A 36 8.21 81.61 -7.54
C GLU A 36 7.90 80.17 -8.04
N SER A 37 8.38 79.87 -9.25
CA SER A 37 8.54 78.51 -9.79
C SER A 37 9.28 77.57 -8.84
N ASN A 38 10.00 78.07 -7.84
CA ASN A 38 10.69 77.34 -6.80
C ASN A 38 9.74 76.57 -5.84
N TYR A 39 8.51 77.07 -5.57
CA TYR A 39 7.57 76.37 -4.69
C TYR A 39 6.98 75.11 -5.30
N ALA A 40 6.73 75.14 -6.59
CA ALA A 40 6.21 73.98 -7.32
C ALA A 40 7.25 72.83 -7.31
N PHE A 41 8.52 73.15 -7.51
CA PHE A 41 9.61 72.16 -7.51
C PHE A 41 9.82 71.55 -6.14
N LYS A 42 9.83 72.36 -5.06
CA LYS A 42 9.97 71.90 -3.69
C LYS A 42 8.81 71.05 -3.21
N GLY A 43 7.58 71.30 -3.70
CA GLY A 43 6.42 70.52 -3.35
C GLY A 43 6.40 69.11 -4.00
N TYR A 44 6.92 68.98 -5.20
CA TYR A 44 7.08 67.64 -5.82
C TYR A 44 8.14 66.83 -5.13
N GLU A 45 9.24 67.42 -4.65
CA GLU A 45 10.28 66.78 -3.85
C GLU A 45 9.73 66.26 -2.52
N THR A 46 8.79 66.97 -1.88
CA THR A 46 8.13 66.54 -0.63
C THR A 46 7.02 65.53 -0.85
N GLY A 47 6.83 65.07 -2.10
CA GLY A 47 5.88 64.00 -2.47
C GLY A 47 4.45 64.44 -2.66
N ALA A 48 4.19 65.72 -2.94
CA ALA A 48 2.89 66.19 -3.37
C ALA A 48 2.56 65.65 -4.76
N VAL A 49 1.30 65.35 -4.96
CA VAL A 49 0.79 64.80 -6.24
C VAL A 49 0.44 65.91 -7.20
N ASP A 50 0.01 67.09 -6.66
CA ASP A 50 -0.38 68.23 -7.49
C ASP A 50 -0.47 69.57 -6.73
N PHE A 51 -0.68 70.67 -7.47
CA PHE A 51 -0.87 72.03 -6.97
C PHE A 51 -2.14 72.63 -7.50
N LEU A 52 -2.79 73.49 -6.68
CA LEU A 52 -3.94 74.36 -7.02
C LEU A 52 -3.64 75.80 -6.68
N TYR A 53 -3.99 76.72 -7.55
CA TYR A 53 -3.77 78.15 -7.34
C TYR A 53 -5.04 78.86 -6.90
N LYS A 54 -4.92 79.79 -5.99
CA LYS A 54 -6.01 80.70 -5.55
C LYS A 54 -6.18 81.83 -6.56
N PRO A 55 -7.42 82.24 -6.95
CA PRO A 55 -8.70 81.72 -6.47
C PRO A 55 -8.98 80.31 -7.00
N LEU A 56 -9.52 79.41 -6.17
CA LEU A 56 -9.76 78.05 -6.53
C LEU A 56 -10.93 77.95 -7.52
N ASP A 57 -10.67 77.38 -8.67
CA ASP A 57 -11.71 76.94 -9.62
C ASP A 57 -12.29 75.61 -9.14
N THR A 58 -13.61 75.62 -8.82
CA THR A 58 -14.35 74.47 -8.32
C THR A 58 -14.37 73.32 -9.32
N GLU A 59 -14.40 73.56 -10.60
CA GLU A 59 -14.38 72.52 -11.64
C GLU A 59 -13.00 71.84 -11.74
N ALA A 60 -11.94 72.63 -11.66
CA ALA A 60 -10.55 72.10 -11.65
C ALA A 60 -10.28 71.26 -10.39
N VAL A 61 -10.75 71.69 -9.21
CA VAL A 61 -10.65 70.88 -7.97
C VAL A 61 -11.37 69.59 -8.10
N ARG A 62 -12.65 69.61 -8.56
CA ARG A 62 -13.48 68.42 -8.72
C ARG A 62 -12.84 67.44 -9.70
N SER A 63 -12.35 67.92 -10.84
CA SER A 63 -11.69 67.08 -11.84
C SER A 63 -10.46 66.34 -11.27
N LYS A 64 -9.57 67.09 -10.57
CA LYS A 64 -8.36 66.48 -9.96
C LYS A 64 -8.69 65.49 -8.85
N VAL A 65 -9.65 65.80 -7.96
CA VAL A 65 -10.09 64.90 -6.91
C VAL A 65 -10.67 63.61 -7.50
N ASN A 66 -11.50 63.70 -8.51
CA ASN A 66 -12.09 62.53 -9.18
C ASN A 66 -11.00 61.58 -9.73
N VAL A 67 -9.97 62.11 -10.37
CA VAL A 67 -8.85 61.31 -10.89
C VAL A 67 -8.16 60.54 -9.74
N PHE A 68 -7.91 61.20 -8.61
CA PHE A 68 -7.27 60.53 -7.48
C PHE A 68 -8.16 59.47 -6.83
N VAL A 69 -9.46 59.72 -6.73
CA VAL A 69 -10.45 58.76 -6.23
C VAL A 69 -10.48 57.53 -7.15
N GLU A 70 -10.55 57.76 -8.46
CA GLU A 70 -10.58 56.67 -9.44
C GLU A 70 -9.31 55.81 -9.39
N LEU A 71 -8.15 56.45 -9.37
CA LEU A 71 -6.86 55.75 -9.21
C LEU A 71 -6.79 54.95 -7.92
N HIS A 72 -7.32 55.51 -6.81
CA HIS A 72 -7.35 54.81 -5.53
C HIS A 72 -8.27 53.58 -5.59
N LEU A 73 -9.45 53.68 -6.17
CA LEU A 73 -10.38 52.57 -6.33
C LEU A 73 -9.79 51.48 -7.23
N GLN A 74 -9.20 51.85 -8.37
CA GLN A 74 -8.54 50.89 -9.25
C GLN A 74 -7.38 50.16 -8.52
N ARG A 75 -6.56 50.89 -7.76
CA ARG A 75 -5.46 50.31 -7.03
C ARG A 75 -5.94 49.30 -5.95
N ASN A 76 -7.01 49.61 -5.25
CA ASN A 76 -7.60 48.72 -4.26
C ASN A 76 -8.23 47.49 -4.91
N GLU A 77 -8.88 47.64 -6.04
CA GLU A 77 -9.44 46.52 -6.80
C GLU A 77 -8.34 45.59 -7.31
N THR A 78 -7.29 46.14 -7.92
CA THR A 78 -6.13 45.35 -8.36
C THR A 78 -5.47 44.59 -7.19
N ARG A 79 -5.34 45.23 -6.01
CA ARG A 79 -4.79 44.58 -4.82
C ARG A 79 -5.65 43.41 -4.36
N ARG A 80 -6.98 43.58 -4.37
CA ARG A 80 -7.92 42.47 -4.02
C ARG A 80 -7.81 41.30 -5.00
N GLN A 81 -7.73 41.61 -6.29
CA GLN A 81 -7.59 40.59 -7.33
C GLN A 81 -6.28 39.81 -7.22
N VAL A 82 -5.17 40.51 -6.94
CA VAL A 82 -3.87 39.85 -6.70
C VAL A 82 -3.92 38.92 -5.50
N GLN A 83 -4.49 39.39 -4.38
CA GLN A 83 -4.63 38.56 -3.19
C GLN A 83 -5.50 37.33 -3.42
N ALA A 84 -6.64 37.49 -4.13
CA ALA A 84 -7.51 36.37 -4.47
C ALA A 84 -6.79 35.36 -5.39
N LEU A 85 -5.99 35.87 -6.35
CA LEU A 85 -5.21 35.02 -7.24
C LEU A 85 -4.09 34.26 -6.51
N GLU A 86 -3.42 34.90 -5.56
CA GLU A 86 -2.39 34.26 -4.73
C GLU A 86 -2.97 33.10 -3.91
N ILE A 87 -4.12 33.32 -3.24
CA ILE A 87 -4.83 32.27 -2.48
C ILE A 87 -5.23 31.11 -3.40
N SER A 88 -5.85 31.41 -4.55
CA SER A 88 -6.25 30.39 -5.51
C SER A 88 -5.07 29.60 -6.07
N ARG A 89 -3.92 30.25 -6.25
CA ARG A 89 -2.70 29.59 -6.68
C ARG A 89 -2.15 28.63 -5.63
N GLU A 90 -2.13 29.05 -4.36
CA GLU A 90 -1.70 28.17 -3.25
C GLU A 90 -2.59 26.93 -3.14
N GLU A 91 -3.93 27.11 -3.25
CA GLU A 91 -4.87 25.98 -3.25
C GLU A 91 -4.63 25.03 -4.45
N GLN A 92 -4.36 25.57 -5.63
CA GLN A 92 -4.02 24.75 -6.81
C GLN A 92 -2.71 23.98 -6.63
N GLU A 93 -1.68 24.59 -6.06
CA GLU A 93 -0.40 23.92 -5.80
C GLU A 93 -0.57 22.72 -4.86
N VAL A 94 -1.40 22.85 -3.80
CA VAL A 94 -1.71 21.74 -2.88
C VAL A 94 -2.44 20.61 -3.63
N LEU A 95 -3.48 20.93 -4.40
CA LEU A 95 -4.24 19.93 -5.15
C LEU A 95 -3.38 19.19 -6.19
N VAL A 96 -2.45 19.90 -6.84
CA VAL A 96 -1.51 19.28 -7.78
C VAL A 96 -0.59 18.28 -7.08
N GLN A 97 -0.10 18.62 -5.88
CA GLN A 97 0.73 17.70 -5.09
C GLN A 97 -0.05 16.45 -4.66
N GLU A 98 -1.29 16.62 -4.18
CA GLU A 98 -2.16 15.50 -3.81
C GLU A 98 -2.44 14.59 -5.01
N LEU A 99 -2.74 15.17 -6.17
CA LEU A 99 -2.98 14.43 -7.41
C LEU A 99 -1.74 13.64 -7.85
N GLN A 100 -0.56 14.25 -7.78
CA GLN A 100 0.71 13.58 -8.11
C GLN A 100 1.01 12.41 -7.18
N ALA A 101 0.74 12.59 -5.87
CA ALA A 101 0.89 11.51 -4.89
C ALA A 101 -0.07 10.34 -5.19
N ALA A 102 -1.34 10.64 -5.42
CA ALA A 102 -2.34 9.63 -5.77
C ALA A 102 -2.02 8.90 -7.11
N GLU A 103 -1.53 9.64 -8.10
CA GLU A 103 -1.09 9.06 -9.38
C GLU A 103 0.11 8.11 -9.19
N ALA A 104 1.07 8.49 -8.35
CA ALA A 104 2.22 7.64 -8.05
C ALA A 104 1.80 6.34 -7.36
N GLU A 105 0.91 6.41 -6.38
CA GLU A 105 0.34 5.23 -5.70
C GLU A 105 -0.41 4.33 -6.68
N LEU A 106 -1.24 4.92 -7.54
CA LEU A 106 -1.99 4.17 -8.55
C LEU A 106 -1.06 3.46 -9.54
N LYS A 107 0.00 4.13 -10.00
CA LYS A 107 1.00 3.52 -10.90
C LYS A 107 1.69 2.32 -10.25
N VAL A 108 2.01 2.39 -8.95
CA VAL A 108 2.58 1.26 -8.20
C VAL A 108 1.58 0.12 -8.13
N ALA A 109 0.31 0.40 -7.77
CA ALA A 109 -0.73 -0.61 -7.68
C ALA A 109 -1.02 -1.30 -9.03
N VAL A 110 -1.02 -0.54 -10.13
CA VAL A 110 -1.19 -1.10 -11.49
C VAL A 110 -0.02 -2.01 -11.87
N ARG A 111 1.21 -1.58 -11.64
CA ARG A 111 2.40 -2.43 -11.89
C ARG A 111 2.35 -3.73 -11.10
N MET A 112 2.07 -3.65 -9.79
CA MET A 112 1.93 -4.85 -8.96
C MET A 112 0.84 -5.79 -9.47
N ARG A 113 -0.28 -5.26 -9.99
CA ARG A 113 -1.33 -6.07 -10.61
C ARG A 113 -0.84 -6.76 -11.89
N ASP A 114 -0.13 -6.04 -12.75
CA ASP A 114 0.33 -6.55 -14.04
C ASP A 114 1.43 -7.61 -13.85
N ASP A 115 2.36 -7.38 -12.91
CA ASP A 115 3.38 -8.36 -12.51
C ASP A 115 2.72 -9.63 -11.95
N PHE A 116 1.68 -9.48 -11.12
CA PHE A 116 0.89 -10.60 -10.62
C PHE A 116 0.27 -11.42 -11.75
N MET A 117 -0.42 -10.77 -12.69
CA MET A 117 -1.08 -11.46 -13.80
C MET A 117 -0.07 -12.19 -14.70
N SER A 118 1.10 -11.59 -14.94
CA SER A 118 2.19 -12.19 -15.69
C SER A 118 2.73 -13.44 -14.98
N MET A 119 3.00 -13.35 -13.69
CA MET A 119 3.50 -14.46 -12.88
C MET A 119 2.52 -15.62 -12.84
N VAL A 120 1.23 -15.31 -12.62
CA VAL A 120 0.15 -16.30 -12.64
C VAL A 120 0.08 -17.02 -13.97
N ALA A 121 0.09 -16.29 -15.08
CA ALA A 121 0.06 -16.88 -16.42
C ALA A 121 1.27 -17.80 -16.63
N HIS A 122 2.44 -17.44 -16.13
CA HIS A 122 3.65 -18.26 -16.20
C HIS A 122 3.52 -19.55 -15.38
N GLU A 123 3.09 -19.46 -14.12
CA GLU A 123 2.95 -20.61 -13.21
C GLU A 123 1.85 -21.58 -13.64
N LEU A 124 0.79 -21.10 -14.29
CA LEU A 124 -0.24 -21.97 -14.89
C LEU A 124 0.22 -22.59 -16.21
N ARG A 125 1.02 -21.87 -17.01
CA ARG A 125 1.50 -22.37 -18.30
C ARG A 125 2.44 -23.57 -18.16
N THR A 126 3.27 -23.58 -17.13
CA THR A 126 4.26 -24.64 -16.88
C THR A 126 3.61 -26.03 -16.71
N PRO A 127 2.69 -26.27 -15.76
CA PRO A 127 2.04 -27.55 -15.61
C PRO A 127 1.15 -27.92 -16.82
N LEU A 128 0.53 -26.93 -17.44
CA LEU A 128 -0.31 -27.12 -18.63
C LEU A 128 0.56 -27.62 -19.81
N ASN A 129 1.71 -27.00 -20.05
CA ASN A 129 2.65 -27.43 -21.08
C ASN A 129 3.18 -28.84 -20.80
N THR A 130 3.45 -29.19 -19.53
CA THR A 130 3.88 -30.53 -19.15
C THR A 130 2.81 -31.55 -19.50
N LEU A 131 1.55 -31.31 -19.12
CA LEU A 131 0.43 -32.20 -19.48
C LEU A 131 0.24 -32.31 -20.98
N PHE A 132 0.37 -31.19 -21.71
CA PHE A 132 0.24 -31.17 -23.16
C PHE A 132 1.34 -31.97 -23.85
N LEU A 133 2.60 -31.82 -23.47
CA LEU A 133 3.73 -32.58 -23.98
C LEU A 133 3.59 -34.07 -23.65
N ASP A 134 3.21 -34.41 -22.42
CA ASP A 134 2.96 -35.78 -22.03
C ASP A 134 1.86 -36.42 -22.89
N ALA A 135 0.77 -35.70 -23.16
CA ALA A 135 -0.30 -36.15 -24.02
C ALA A 135 0.17 -36.35 -25.48
N GLN A 136 0.97 -35.42 -26.01
CA GLN A 136 1.55 -35.54 -27.35
C GLN A 136 2.51 -36.75 -27.48
N LEU A 137 3.38 -36.96 -26.48
CA LEU A 137 4.27 -38.10 -26.47
C LEU A 137 3.51 -39.43 -26.43
N ARG A 138 2.46 -39.53 -25.64
CA ARG A 138 1.58 -40.71 -25.57
C ARG A 138 0.91 -40.98 -26.89
N LYS A 139 0.35 -39.91 -27.52
CA LYS A 139 -0.25 -40.03 -28.85
C LYS A 139 0.76 -40.54 -29.88
N MET A 140 1.96 -39.96 -29.93
CA MET A 140 3.02 -40.39 -30.85
C MET A 140 3.38 -41.87 -30.64
N GLN A 141 3.50 -42.36 -29.40
CA GLN A 141 3.79 -43.76 -29.11
C GLN A 141 2.67 -44.70 -29.60
N LEU A 142 1.40 -44.27 -29.40
CA LEU A 142 0.25 -45.03 -29.91
C LEU A 142 0.22 -45.07 -31.44
N ASP A 143 0.49 -43.94 -32.10
CA ASP A 143 0.53 -43.86 -33.58
C ASP A 143 1.67 -44.73 -34.18
N LEU A 144 2.76 -44.93 -33.44
CA LEU A 144 3.87 -45.82 -33.79
C LEU A 144 3.60 -47.30 -33.47
N GLY A 145 2.44 -47.64 -32.90
CA GLY A 145 2.08 -49.01 -32.55
C GLY A 145 2.81 -49.55 -31.30
N ASN A 146 3.47 -48.71 -30.50
CA ASN A 146 4.21 -49.10 -29.30
C ASN A 146 3.25 -49.31 -28.10
N THR A 147 2.22 -50.11 -28.26
CA THR A 147 1.19 -50.33 -27.23
C THR A 147 1.69 -51.13 -26.02
N ALA A 148 2.74 -51.95 -26.20
CA ALA A 148 3.30 -52.77 -25.15
C ALA A 148 3.86 -52.01 -23.95
N MET A 149 4.25 -50.74 -24.16
CA MET A 149 4.73 -49.87 -23.08
C MET A 149 3.62 -49.36 -22.16
N PHE A 150 2.38 -49.44 -22.58
CA PHE A 150 1.21 -48.97 -21.79
C PHE A 150 0.69 -50.09 -20.89
N ASP A 151 1.55 -50.75 -20.14
CA ASP A 151 1.14 -51.73 -19.15
C ASP A 151 0.42 -51.04 -17.95
N ALA A 152 -0.19 -51.86 -17.08
CA ALA A 152 -0.94 -51.35 -15.95
C ALA A 152 -0.11 -50.48 -15.01
N ALA A 153 1.17 -50.84 -14.80
CA ALA A 153 2.07 -50.08 -13.91
C ALA A 153 2.42 -48.69 -14.50
N TYR A 154 2.68 -48.64 -15.81
CA TYR A 154 2.92 -47.37 -16.50
C TYR A 154 1.68 -46.47 -16.49
N LEU A 155 0.48 -47.03 -16.78
CA LEU A 155 -0.77 -46.32 -16.75
C LEU A 155 -1.08 -45.75 -15.34
N GLN A 156 -0.84 -46.51 -14.30
CA GLN A 156 -1.01 -46.04 -12.91
C GLN A 156 -0.08 -44.84 -12.61
N LYS A 157 1.22 -44.93 -12.97
CA LYS A 157 2.17 -43.83 -12.80
C LYS A 157 1.79 -42.59 -13.58
N MET A 158 1.33 -42.78 -14.81
CA MET A 158 0.87 -41.70 -15.69
C MET A 158 -0.32 -40.97 -15.09
N VAL A 159 -1.37 -41.70 -14.68
CA VAL A 159 -2.57 -41.13 -14.06
C VAL A 159 -2.23 -40.41 -12.76
N ALA A 160 -1.35 -40.97 -11.94
CA ALA A 160 -0.89 -40.34 -10.71
C ALA A 160 -0.17 -39.01 -10.97
N ARG A 161 0.70 -38.96 -12.00
CA ARG A 161 1.41 -37.75 -12.43
C ARG A 161 0.45 -36.68 -12.95
N ASP A 162 -0.46 -37.07 -13.83
CA ASP A 162 -1.46 -36.14 -14.40
C ASP A 162 -2.34 -35.56 -13.30
N LYS A 163 -2.83 -36.42 -12.38
CA LYS A 163 -3.60 -36.01 -11.20
C LYS A 163 -2.86 -34.99 -10.35
N LEU A 164 -1.56 -35.20 -10.09
CA LEU A 164 -0.74 -34.28 -9.33
C LEU A 164 -0.63 -32.91 -10.02
N GLN A 165 -0.43 -32.89 -11.33
CA GLN A 165 -0.37 -31.62 -12.10
C GLN A 165 -1.71 -30.85 -12.05
N VAL A 166 -2.83 -31.56 -12.23
CA VAL A 166 -4.16 -30.96 -12.14
C VAL A 166 -4.41 -30.42 -10.72
N GLN A 167 -4.08 -31.19 -9.67
CA GLN A 167 -4.23 -30.73 -8.28
C GLN A 167 -3.38 -29.48 -7.99
N ASN A 168 -2.15 -29.41 -8.52
CA ASN A 168 -1.32 -28.20 -8.37
C ASN A 168 -1.95 -26.98 -9.05
N MET A 169 -2.53 -27.15 -10.24
CA MET A 169 -3.24 -26.08 -10.95
C MET A 169 -4.47 -25.61 -10.19
N VAL A 170 -5.30 -26.52 -9.66
CA VAL A 170 -6.48 -26.18 -8.85
C VAL A 170 -6.04 -25.38 -7.62
N ARG A 171 -5.00 -25.83 -6.91
CA ARG A 171 -4.48 -25.08 -5.76
C ARG A 171 -3.99 -23.69 -6.12
N LEU A 172 -3.29 -23.51 -7.25
CA LEU A 172 -2.86 -22.19 -7.72
C LEU A 172 -4.06 -21.27 -7.98
N ILE A 173 -5.12 -21.78 -8.57
CA ILE A 173 -6.36 -21.03 -8.82
C ILE A 173 -7.03 -20.63 -7.49
N ASP A 174 -7.13 -21.57 -6.54
CA ASP A 174 -7.72 -21.29 -5.22
C ASP A 174 -6.91 -20.24 -4.46
N ASP A 175 -5.58 -20.32 -4.46
CA ASP A 175 -4.69 -19.32 -3.87
C ASP A 175 -4.93 -17.91 -4.47
N MET A 176 -5.13 -17.83 -5.80
CA MET A 176 -5.46 -16.57 -6.48
C MET A 176 -6.81 -16.00 -6.07
N LEU A 177 -7.82 -16.87 -5.99
CA LEU A 177 -9.17 -16.47 -5.54
C LEU A 177 -9.11 -15.96 -4.10
N ASP A 178 -8.35 -16.62 -3.23
CA ASP A 178 -8.18 -16.19 -1.84
C ASP A 178 -7.46 -14.83 -1.76
N VAL A 179 -6.39 -14.60 -2.52
CA VAL A 179 -5.73 -13.28 -2.59
C VAL A 179 -6.70 -12.20 -3.06
N THR A 180 -7.51 -12.50 -4.07
CA THR A 180 -8.50 -11.55 -4.60
C THR A 180 -9.57 -11.21 -3.54
N ARG A 181 -10.04 -12.20 -2.77
CA ARG A 181 -10.99 -12.02 -1.67
C ARG A 181 -10.39 -11.23 -0.52
N LEU A 182 -9.14 -11.50 -0.17
CA LEU A 182 -8.38 -10.78 0.85
C LEU A 182 -8.21 -9.30 0.49
N ARG A 183 -7.81 -8.99 -0.74
CA ARG A 183 -7.63 -7.61 -1.21
C ARG A 183 -8.92 -6.78 -1.16
N ASN A 184 -10.07 -7.44 -1.34
CA ASN A 184 -11.37 -6.78 -1.33
C ASN A 184 -12.05 -6.79 0.05
N ASN A 185 -11.33 -7.16 1.12
CA ASN A 185 -11.89 -7.34 2.47
C ASN A 185 -13.12 -8.28 2.51
N ARG A 186 -13.20 -9.25 1.56
CA ARG A 186 -14.32 -10.17 1.39
C ARG A 186 -14.02 -11.60 1.87
N LEU A 187 -12.93 -11.77 2.64
CA LEU A 187 -12.67 -13.07 3.25
C LEU A 187 -13.73 -13.32 4.34
N SER A 188 -14.71 -14.13 4.03
CA SER A 188 -15.66 -14.58 5.05
C SER A 188 -15.10 -15.80 5.76
N ILE A 189 -14.96 -15.73 7.07
CA ILE A 189 -14.65 -16.86 7.94
C ILE A 189 -15.97 -17.44 8.45
N ARG A 190 -16.08 -18.76 8.47
CA ARG A 190 -17.24 -19.50 9.01
C ARG A 190 -16.79 -20.33 10.21
N PRO A 191 -16.69 -19.72 11.41
CA PRO A 191 -16.19 -20.40 12.56
C PRO A 191 -17.16 -21.49 13.05
N SER A 192 -16.60 -22.59 13.48
CA SER A 192 -17.31 -23.71 14.13
C SER A 192 -16.42 -24.29 15.24
N ASP A 193 -16.95 -25.15 16.07
CA ASP A 193 -16.13 -25.88 17.07
C ASP A 193 -15.26 -26.89 16.33
N VAL A 194 -13.93 -26.69 16.40
CA VAL A 194 -12.90 -27.50 15.75
C VAL A 194 -12.08 -28.22 16.78
N ASN A 195 -11.99 -29.55 16.68
CA ASN A 195 -11.07 -30.37 17.44
C ASN A 195 -9.70 -30.38 16.73
N LEU A 196 -8.78 -29.54 17.21
CA LEU A 196 -7.50 -29.31 16.54
C LEU A 196 -6.61 -30.58 16.46
N PRO A 197 -6.45 -31.43 17.49
CA PRO A 197 -5.75 -32.71 17.38
C PRO A 197 -6.26 -33.57 16.23
N VAL A 198 -7.58 -33.74 16.11
CA VAL A 198 -8.19 -34.58 15.06
C VAL A 198 -7.91 -33.97 13.69
N LEU A 199 -7.99 -32.66 13.56
CA LEU A 199 -7.64 -31.94 12.33
C LEU A 199 -6.16 -32.15 11.96
N LEU A 200 -5.24 -32.03 12.92
CA LEU A 200 -3.80 -32.25 12.71
C LEU A 200 -3.51 -33.69 12.26
N GLU A 201 -4.11 -34.70 12.93
CA GLU A 201 -3.98 -36.11 12.55
C GLU A 201 -4.47 -36.35 11.12
N ARG A 202 -5.62 -35.78 10.74
CA ARG A 202 -6.19 -35.87 9.38
C ARG A 202 -5.25 -35.26 8.34
N VAL A 203 -4.72 -34.07 8.61
CA VAL A 203 -3.80 -33.38 7.68
C VAL A 203 -2.49 -34.15 7.52
N VAL A 204 -1.89 -34.61 8.63
CA VAL A 204 -0.67 -35.42 8.58
C VAL A 204 -0.91 -36.73 7.82
N GLY A 205 -2.03 -37.41 8.07
CA GLY A 205 -2.42 -38.61 7.36
C GLY A 205 -2.57 -38.40 5.85
N ASN A 206 -3.20 -37.31 5.45
CA ASN A 206 -3.36 -36.94 4.04
C ASN A 206 -2.02 -36.65 3.31
N LEU A 207 -1.01 -36.19 4.06
CA LEU A 207 0.32 -35.89 3.54
C LEU A 207 1.31 -37.06 3.65
N ALA A 208 0.92 -38.22 4.20
CA ALA A 208 1.79 -39.37 4.42
C ALA A 208 2.49 -39.87 3.12
N ASN A 209 1.74 -39.96 2.02
CA ASN A 209 2.29 -40.38 0.74
C ASN A 209 3.26 -39.35 0.16
N GLN A 210 3.00 -38.09 0.34
CA GLN A 210 3.85 -36.99 -0.10
C GLN A 210 5.14 -36.95 0.74
N ALA A 211 5.03 -37.14 2.04
CA ALA A 211 6.15 -37.24 2.96
C ALA A 211 7.07 -38.42 2.60
N ALA A 212 6.50 -39.61 2.37
CA ALA A 212 7.25 -40.80 1.93
C ALA A 212 7.97 -40.56 0.60
N SER A 213 7.30 -39.90 -0.37
CA SER A 213 7.93 -39.55 -1.64
C SER A 213 9.06 -38.55 -1.52
N ALA A 214 8.99 -37.65 -0.54
CA ALA A 214 10.06 -36.69 -0.21
C ALA A 214 11.17 -37.28 0.67
N GLY A 215 11.05 -38.55 1.09
CA GLY A 215 11.96 -39.18 2.03
C GLY A 215 11.91 -38.60 3.43
N CYS A 216 10.83 -37.92 3.79
CA CYS A 216 10.63 -37.28 5.08
C CYS A 216 9.69 -38.11 5.96
N ALA A 217 9.90 -38.07 7.29
CA ALA A 217 8.93 -38.53 8.28
C ALA A 217 8.29 -37.32 8.94
N ILE A 218 6.95 -37.34 9.12
CA ILE A 218 6.24 -36.32 9.90
C ILE A 218 5.94 -36.92 11.28
N THR A 219 6.41 -36.29 12.35
CA THR A 219 6.11 -36.67 13.73
C THR A 219 5.12 -35.64 14.31
N LEU A 220 4.00 -36.14 14.85
CA LEU A 220 2.97 -35.30 15.46
C LEU A 220 2.95 -35.46 16.96
N HIS A 221 3.06 -34.35 17.69
CA HIS A 221 2.92 -34.26 19.14
C HIS A 221 1.69 -33.43 19.50
N ALA A 222 0.53 -34.08 19.58
CA ALA A 222 -0.77 -33.45 19.86
C ALA A 222 -1.56 -34.31 20.84
N THR A 223 -1.09 -34.44 22.07
CA THR A 223 -1.62 -35.40 23.07
C THR A 223 -2.79 -34.88 23.89
N GLN A 224 -3.04 -33.58 23.92
CA GLN A 224 -4.10 -32.95 24.70
C GLN A 224 -5.27 -32.51 23.81
N PRO A 225 -6.55 -32.68 24.23
CA PRO A 225 -7.68 -32.17 23.48
C PRO A 225 -7.70 -30.64 23.53
N VAL A 226 -7.79 -30.01 22.35
CA VAL A 226 -7.97 -28.56 22.19
C VAL A 226 -9.12 -28.34 21.23
N ILE A 227 -10.18 -27.71 21.73
CA ILE A 227 -11.33 -27.32 20.94
C ILE A 227 -11.35 -25.79 20.89
N GLY A 228 -11.38 -25.23 19.70
CA GLY A 228 -11.48 -23.79 19.49
C GLY A 228 -12.51 -23.45 18.45
N PHE A 229 -12.94 -22.18 18.43
CA PHE A 229 -13.95 -21.67 17.53
C PHE A 229 -13.30 -21.02 16.30
N TRP A 230 -13.07 -21.84 15.28
CA TRP A 230 -12.35 -21.48 14.06
C TRP A 230 -13.06 -21.95 12.80
N ASP A 231 -12.66 -21.42 11.64
CA ASP A 231 -13.04 -22.00 10.35
C ASP A 231 -12.14 -23.21 10.05
N GLU A 232 -12.68 -24.42 10.17
CA GLU A 232 -11.95 -25.67 10.00
C GLU A 232 -11.22 -25.76 8.67
N PHE A 233 -11.89 -25.37 7.58
CA PHE A 233 -11.32 -25.39 6.23
C PHE A 233 -10.11 -24.45 6.10
N ARG A 234 -10.20 -23.26 6.70
CA ARG A 234 -9.14 -22.28 6.67
C ARG A 234 -7.95 -22.67 7.54
N ILE A 235 -8.20 -23.26 8.72
CA ILE A 235 -7.11 -23.78 9.55
C ILE A 235 -6.45 -25.00 8.87
N GLU A 236 -7.21 -25.88 8.25
CA GLU A 236 -6.66 -26.99 7.43
C GLU A 236 -5.74 -26.44 6.33
N GLN A 237 -6.14 -25.40 5.61
CA GLN A 237 -5.35 -24.73 4.57
C GLN A 237 -4.01 -24.18 5.14
N VAL A 238 -4.04 -23.53 6.30
CA VAL A 238 -2.84 -23.06 7.02
C VAL A 238 -1.87 -24.22 7.30
N LEU A 239 -2.39 -25.32 7.87
CA LEU A 239 -1.59 -26.50 8.24
C LEU A 239 -0.99 -27.17 7.00
N ILE A 240 -1.78 -27.40 5.96
CA ILE A 240 -1.33 -27.98 4.68
C ILE A 240 -0.21 -27.13 4.09
N ASN A 241 -0.35 -25.81 4.08
CA ASN A 241 0.66 -24.93 3.49
C ASN A 241 1.98 -24.98 4.28
N LEU A 242 1.94 -24.95 5.60
CA LEU A 242 3.15 -25.04 6.43
C LEU A 242 3.83 -26.39 6.27
N LEU A 243 3.06 -27.49 6.30
CA LEU A 243 3.61 -28.83 6.17
C LEU A 243 4.16 -29.11 4.77
N THR A 244 3.47 -28.68 3.72
CA THR A 244 3.98 -28.84 2.34
C THR A 244 5.26 -28.02 2.11
N ASN A 245 5.40 -26.85 2.75
CA ASN A 245 6.63 -26.09 2.74
C ASN A 245 7.75 -26.83 3.49
N ALA A 246 7.47 -27.38 4.66
CA ALA A 246 8.43 -28.16 5.43
C ALA A 246 8.92 -29.41 4.66
N LEU A 247 8.02 -30.13 3.97
CA LEU A 247 8.39 -31.26 3.11
C LEU A 247 9.22 -30.84 1.88
N ARG A 248 8.90 -29.71 1.28
CA ARG A 248 9.57 -29.18 0.08
C ARG A 248 11.00 -28.72 0.38
N TYR A 249 11.17 -27.97 1.47
CA TYR A 249 12.44 -27.33 1.81
C TYR A 249 13.25 -28.11 2.84
N GLY A 250 12.66 -29.12 3.46
CA GLY A 250 13.26 -29.95 4.52
C GLY A 250 14.35 -30.93 4.03
N LYS A 251 14.57 -31.07 2.70
CA LYS A 251 15.63 -31.90 2.12
C LYS A 251 15.69 -33.35 2.65
N GLY A 252 14.55 -33.99 2.84
CA GLY A 252 14.47 -35.35 3.35
C GLY A 252 14.66 -35.48 4.88
N GLN A 253 14.82 -34.37 5.61
CA GLN A 253 14.91 -34.37 7.06
C GLN A 253 13.51 -34.51 7.70
N PRO A 254 13.42 -35.08 8.93
CA PRO A 254 12.16 -35.21 9.66
C PRO A 254 11.49 -33.85 9.87
N VAL A 255 10.16 -33.82 9.76
CA VAL A 255 9.31 -32.68 10.12
C VAL A 255 8.64 -32.97 11.45
N ASP A 256 8.81 -32.08 12.43
CA ASP A 256 8.19 -32.19 13.76
C ASP A 256 7.05 -31.20 13.88
N VAL A 257 5.86 -31.68 14.22
CA VAL A 257 4.66 -30.86 14.44
C VAL A 257 4.27 -30.95 15.90
N ARG A 258 4.31 -29.85 16.60
CA ARG A 258 3.99 -29.81 18.03
C ARG A 258 2.83 -28.86 18.30
N MET A 259 1.82 -29.37 18.98
CA MET A 259 0.71 -28.57 19.50
C MET A 259 0.88 -28.42 21.02
N THR A 260 0.84 -27.19 21.51
CA THR A 260 0.94 -26.84 22.93
C THR A 260 -0.26 -26.00 23.33
N PRO A 261 -1.15 -26.48 24.19
CA PRO A 261 -2.23 -25.67 24.74
C PRO A 261 -1.70 -24.50 25.56
N LEU A 262 -2.35 -23.37 25.46
CA LEU A 262 -2.11 -22.14 26.24
C LEU A 262 -3.38 -21.79 27.03
N PRO A 263 -3.31 -20.95 28.07
CA PRO A 263 -4.49 -20.59 28.86
C PRO A 263 -5.67 -20.06 28.03
N ASP A 264 -5.38 -19.20 27.04
CA ASP A 264 -6.39 -18.55 26.20
C ASP A 264 -6.27 -18.90 24.71
N GLY A 265 -5.47 -19.91 24.36
CA GLY A 265 -5.18 -20.23 22.97
C GLY A 265 -4.47 -21.56 22.77
N VAL A 266 -3.89 -21.72 21.60
CA VAL A 266 -3.04 -22.85 21.24
C VAL A 266 -1.85 -22.36 20.42
N ARG A 267 -0.71 -22.98 20.66
CA ARG A 267 0.50 -22.83 19.89
C ARG A 267 0.73 -24.07 19.03
N ILE A 268 0.98 -23.86 17.74
CA ILE A 268 1.33 -24.92 16.79
C ILE A 268 2.71 -24.58 16.22
N ASP A 269 3.68 -25.44 16.45
CA ASP A 269 5.03 -25.33 15.90
C ASP A 269 5.21 -26.38 14.80
N VAL A 270 5.61 -25.94 13.61
CA VAL A 270 6.03 -26.79 12.49
C VAL A 270 7.50 -26.58 12.27
N ARG A 271 8.31 -27.61 12.57
CA ARG A 271 9.76 -27.57 12.48
C ARG A 271 10.25 -28.44 11.32
N ASP A 272 11.11 -27.90 10.49
CA ASP A 272 11.86 -28.62 9.47
C ASP A 272 13.37 -28.52 9.71
N GLY A 273 14.13 -29.48 9.19
CA GLY A 273 15.60 -29.51 9.23
C GLY A 273 16.23 -29.07 7.90
N GLY A 274 15.57 -28.22 7.14
CA GLY A 274 15.95 -27.85 5.77
C GLY A 274 17.04 -26.80 5.63
N CYS A 275 17.02 -26.10 4.49
CA CYS A 275 18.02 -25.08 4.14
C CYS A 275 17.99 -23.84 5.01
N GLY A 276 16.94 -23.67 5.82
CA GLY A 276 16.75 -22.46 6.61
C GLY A 276 16.51 -21.18 5.79
N ILE A 277 16.33 -20.07 6.50
CA ILE A 277 15.93 -18.78 5.91
C ILE A 277 16.81 -17.68 6.50
N SER A 278 17.35 -16.81 5.63
CA SER A 278 18.17 -15.69 6.08
C SER A 278 17.36 -14.67 6.90
N VAL A 279 17.99 -13.95 7.81
CA VAL A 279 17.32 -12.92 8.65
C VAL A 279 16.63 -11.85 7.80
N ALA A 280 17.22 -11.51 6.66
CA ALA A 280 16.63 -10.56 5.72
C ALA A 280 15.34 -11.09 5.09
N ASP A 281 15.35 -12.38 4.69
CA ASP A 281 14.20 -13.02 4.05
C ASP A 281 13.08 -13.33 5.06
N GLN A 282 13.39 -13.65 6.32
CA GLN A 282 12.37 -13.89 7.37
C GLN A 282 11.38 -12.74 7.51
N LYS A 283 11.81 -11.50 7.29
CA LYS A 283 10.93 -10.31 7.31
C LYS A 283 10.02 -10.22 6.08
N ARG A 284 10.44 -10.82 4.97
CA ARG A 284 9.79 -10.68 3.66
C ARG A 284 8.90 -11.85 3.27
N ILE A 285 9.22 -13.08 3.71
CA ILE A 285 8.55 -14.31 3.27
C ILE A 285 7.03 -14.35 3.49
N PHE A 286 6.50 -13.50 4.35
CA PHE A 286 5.06 -13.31 4.57
C PHE A 286 4.45 -12.22 3.67
N GLY A 287 5.25 -11.59 2.81
CA GLY A 287 4.79 -10.64 1.79
C GLY A 287 4.17 -11.33 0.58
N GLN A 288 3.37 -10.59 -0.19
CA GLN A 288 2.84 -11.08 -1.46
C GLN A 288 3.97 -11.30 -2.46
N PHE A 289 4.00 -12.48 -3.11
CA PHE A 289 4.99 -12.85 -4.15
C PHE A 289 6.44 -12.91 -3.65
N GLU A 290 6.63 -12.84 -2.35
CA GLU A 290 7.96 -12.93 -1.77
C GLU A 290 8.41 -14.39 -1.67
N ARG A 291 9.66 -14.60 -2.02
CA ARG A 291 10.35 -15.87 -1.90
C ARG A 291 11.69 -15.64 -1.22
N ALA A 292 12.09 -16.55 -0.35
CA ALA A 292 13.47 -16.55 0.13
C ALA A 292 14.41 -16.71 -1.07
N THR A 293 15.49 -15.95 -1.10
CA THR A 293 16.53 -16.03 -2.14
C THR A 293 17.24 -17.38 -1.99
N SER A 294 16.72 -18.39 -2.69
CA SER A 294 17.38 -19.69 -2.77
C SER A 294 18.66 -19.58 -3.61
N ARG A 295 19.69 -20.36 -3.28
CA ARG A 295 20.90 -20.49 -4.09
C ARG A 295 20.51 -20.80 -5.55
N GLU A 296 21.23 -20.21 -6.51
CA GLU A 296 21.04 -20.43 -7.95
C GLU A 296 20.84 -21.92 -8.28
N GLY A 297 19.70 -22.25 -8.88
CA GLY A 297 19.38 -23.60 -9.35
C GLY A 297 18.11 -24.22 -8.77
N ASP A 298 17.52 -23.72 -7.69
CA ASP A 298 16.30 -24.27 -7.08
C ASP A 298 15.04 -23.63 -7.71
N HIS A 299 14.68 -24.10 -8.92
CA HIS A 299 13.42 -23.77 -9.61
C HIS A 299 12.21 -24.52 -9.01
N THR A 300 12.18 -24.74 -7.69
CA THR A 300 11.00 -25.30 -7.03
C THR A 300 9.87 -24.27 -7.06
N GLY A 301 8.98 -24.43 -8.05
CA GLY A 301 7.93 -23.49 -8.39
C GLY A 301 6.94 -23.20 -7.26
N GLY A 302 6.37 -22.02 -7.31
CA GLY A 302 5.28 -21.54 -6.46
C GLY A 302 5.20 -20.01 -6.49
N LEU A 303 3.98 -19.49 -6.46
CA LEU A 303 3.67 -18.05 -6.57
C LEU A 303 4.18 -17.17 -5.43
N GLY A 304 4.74 -17.74 -4.34
CA GLY A 304 5.07 -16.97 -3.13
C GLY A 304 3.84 -16.42 -2.41
N LEU A 305 2.67 -17.06 -2.60
CA LEU A 305 1.42 -16.64 -1.99
C LEU A 305 1.07 -17.44 -0.73
N GLY A 306 1.58 -18.67 -0.60
CA GLY A 306 1.15 -19.58 0.47
C GLY A 306 1.37 -18.99 1.86
N LEU A 307 2.56 -18.50 2.19
CA LEU A 307 2.83 -17.90 3.51
C LEU A 307 2.09 -16.58 3.72
N TYR A 308 1.89 -15.79 2.68
CA TYR A 308 1.04 -14.60 2.75
C TYR A 308 -0.41 -14.96 3.10
N ILE A 309 -1.02 -15.92 2.38
CA ILE A 309 -2.38 -16.42 2.65
C ILE A 309 -2.44 -16.98 4.07
N THR A 310 -1.46 -17.80 4.48
CA THR A 310 -1.36 -18.35 5.83
C THR A 310 -1.40 -17.25 6.88
N ARG A 311 -0.60 -16.22 6.74
CA ARG A 311 -0.57 -15.07 7.66
C ARG A 311 -1.93 -14.36 7.72
N GLN A 312 -2.56 -14.12 6.57
CA GLN A 312 -3.87 -13.46 6.52
C GLN A 312 -4.96 -14.31 7.18
N LEU A 313 -4.97 -15.62 6.93
CA LEU A 313 -5.93 -16.53 7.54
C LEU A 313 -5.76 -16.61 9.06
N VAL A 314 -4.52 -16.71 9.55
CA VAL A 314 -4.21 -16.71 10.98
C VAL A 314 -4.65 -15.39 11.63
N HIS A 315 -4.33 -14.25 11.02
CA HIS A 315 -4.78 -12.94 11.52
C HIS A 315 -6.30 -12.80 11.54
N ALA A 316 -6.97 -13.29 10.52
CA ALA A 316 -8.43 -13.27 10.46
C ALA A 316 -9.09 -14.12 11.58
N HIS A 317 -8.37 -15.08 12.17
CA HIS A 317 -8.78 -15.82 13.37
C HIS A 317 -8.31 -15.15 14.68
N GLY A 318 -7.76 -13.92 14.62
CA GLY A 318 -7.22 -13.20 15.79
C GLY A 318 -5.88 -13.75 16.29
N GLY A 319 -5.21 -14.59 15.48
CA GLY A 319 -3.93 -15.21 15.81
C GLY A 319 -2.72 -14.47 15.24
N SER A 320 -1.55 -15.05 15.45
CA SER A 320 -0.28 -14.59 14.87
C SER A 320 0.55 -15.75 14.35
N ILE A 321 1.40 -15.47 13.37
CA ILE A 321 2.39 -16.42 12.84
C ILE A 321 3.77 -15.78 12.81
N GLU A 322 4.75 -16.55 13.25
CA GLU A 322 6.15 -16.14 13.31
C GLU A 322 7.05 -17.25 12.74
N VAL A 323 8.28 -16.88 12.38
CA VAL A 323 9.32 -17.83 11.95
C VAL A 323 10.61 -17.57 12.70
N ALA A 324 11.23 -18.66 13.18
CA ALA A 324 12.59 -18.68 13.70
C ALA A 324 13.41 -19.63 12.83
N SER A 325 14.47 -19.14 12.18
CA SER A 325 15.27 -19.92 11.24
C SER A 325 16.70 -19.45 11.20
N GLN A 326 17.60 -20.39 10.88
CA GLN A 326 19.00 -20.09 10.58
C GLN A 326 19.38 -20.82 9.28
N PRO A 327 20.16 -20.20 8.39
CA PRO A 327 20.66 -20.87 7.18
C PRO A 327 21.32 -22.21 7.51
N ASP A 328 20.97 -23.24 6.74
CA ASP A 328 21.43 -24.63 6.86
C ASP A 328 21.07 -25.36 8.19
N HIS A 329 20.19 -24.78 9.04
CA HIS A 329 19.73 -25.38 10.30
C HIS A 329 18.21 -25.57 10.35
N GLY A 330 17.51 -25.32 9.23
CA GLY A 330 16.05 -25.45 9.14
C GLY A 330 15.28 -24.27 9.69
N SER A 331 13.97 -24.46 9.81
CA SER A 331 13.05 -23.41 10.24
C SER A 331 12.02 -23.95 11.23
N VAL A 332 11.52 -23.07 12.08
CA VAL A 332 10.37 -23.30 12.95
C VAL A 332 9.32 -22.22 12.65
N PHE A 333 8.19 -22.63 12.11
CA PHE A 333 7.02 -21.78 11.96
C PHE A 333 6.11 -21.98 13.16
N THR A 334 5.82 -20.89 13.88
CA THR A 334 4.97 -20.88 15.07
C THR A 334 3.67 -20.16 14.76
N VAL A 335 2.55 -20.84 14.91
CA VAL A 335 1.20 -20.28 14.80
C VAL A 335 0.58 -20.20 16.19
N LEU A 336 0.07 -19.03 16.56
CA LEU A 336 -0.69 -18.81 17.78
C LEU A 336 -2.14 -18.53 17.39
N LEU A 337 -3.08 -19.29 17.94
CA LEU A 337 -4.51 -19.10 17.72
C LEU A 337 -5.23 -18.94 19.06
N PRO A 338 -6.08 -17.93 19.26
CA PRO A 338 -6.96 -17.86 20.42
C PRO A 338 -8.04 -18.93 20.30
N LEU A 339 -8.50 -19.49 21.43
CA LEU A 339 -9.58 -20.49 21.42
C LEU A 339 -10.90 -19.91 20.91
N ARG A 340 -11.10 -18.61 21.10
CA ARG A 340 -12.19 -17.83 20.49
C ARG A 340 -11.60 -16.54 19.93
N PRO A 341 -11.92 -16.18 18.67
CA PRO A 341 -11.47 -14.90 18.13
C PRO A 341 -12.03 -13.77 19.00
N PRO A 342 -11.28 -12.67 19.19
CA PRO A 342 -11.80 -11.50 19.88
C PRO A 342 -13.09 -11.08 19.15
N VAL A 343 -14.17 -10.90 19.91
CA VAL A 343 -15.41 -10.33 19.40
C VAL A 343 -15.05 -8.89 19.00
N GLU A 344 -14.99 -8.57 17.70
CA GLU A 344 -14.98 -7.18 17.28
C GLU A 344 -16.22 -6.53 17.91
N PRO A 345 -16.07 -5.42 18.66
CA PRO A 345 -17.23 -4.67 19.10
C PRO A 345 -18.00 -4.27 17.83
N ALA A 346 -19.22 -4.77 17.72
CA ALA A 346 -20.12 -4.36 16.66
C ALA A 346 -20.06 -2.84 16.60
N LEU A 347 -19.55 -2.29 15.50
CA LEU A 347 -19.67 -0.87 15.19
C LEU A 347 -21.15 -0.56 15.36
N ALA A 348 -21.48 0.21 16.41
CA ALA A 348 -22.82 0.71 16.65
C ALA A 348 -23.25 1.37 15.34
N ALA A 349 -24.28 0.79 14.73
CA ALA A 349 -24.99 1.42 13.65
C ALA A 349 -25.69 2.65 14.24
N ASP A 350 -25.11 3.83 13.98
CA ASP A 350 -25.81 5.12 14.07
C ASP A 350 -26.34 5.49 12.68
#